data_dc10a2f76f94a51c319e5b571acfdb48
#
_entry.id   dc10a2f76f94a51c319e5b571acfdb48
#
_cell.length_a   1.000
_cell.length_b   1.000
_cell.length_c   1.000
_cell.angle_alpha   90.00
_cell.angle_beta   90.00
_cell.angle_gamma   90.00
#
_symmetry.space_group_name_H-M   'P 1'
#
loop_
_entity.id
_entity.type
_entity.pdbx_description
1 polymer ?
#
loop_
_entity_poly.entity_id
_entity_poly.type
_entity_poly.pdbx_seq_one_letter_code
_entity_poly.pdbx_strand_id
1 'polypeptide(L)'
;VGVHALLSRSLGEKKFEEADRAANMGILLMLISYVAFAVFGIFGSKIFFESQVDASLPNAQEIVNYGTSYLRICLIFSLGIMLEMMLERILQATGKTFFTMITQGVGAVVNIILDPILIFGLCGAPRLGIAGAAAATVVGQIIAMSLAVFFNITKNTDVSLNFRKMKPHGATIGSIYRVGIP
;
A
#
# COMPACT_ATOMS: atom_id res chain seq x y z
N VAL A 1 8.79 7.79 4.45
CA VAL A 1 9.32 9.02 5.09
C VAL A 1 10.18 9.79 4.11
N GLY A 2 11.26 9.23 3.56
CA GLY A 2 12.23 9.94 2.71
C GLY A 2 11.63 10.64 1.48
N VAL A 3 10.71 9.97 0.76
CA VAL A 3 10.03 10.57 -0.41
C VAL A 3 9.20 11.78 -0.01
N HIS A 4 8.43 11.68 1.06
CA HIS A 4 7.60 12.78 1.56
C HIS A 4 8.46 13.99 1.95
N ALA A 5 9.55 13.78 2.70
CA ALA A 5 10.43 14.85 3.13
C ALA A 5 11.15 15.53 1.96
N LEU A 6 11.67 14.74 0.99
CA LEU A 6 12.31 15.28 -0.20
C LEU A 6 11.30 16.07 -1.05
N LEU A 7 10.09 15.53 -1.22
CA LEU A 7 9.03 16.16 -2.00
C LEU A 7 8.59 17.50 -1.37
N SER A 8 8.32 17.51 -0.06
CA SER A 8 7.93 18.73 0.66
C SER A 8 9.01 19.80 0.60
N ARG A 9 10.29 19.40 0.72
CA ARG A 9 11.43 20.31 0.58
C ARG A 9 11.51 20.90 -0.84
N SER A 10 11.47 20.06 -1.86
CA SER A 10 11.55 20.51 -3.27
C SER A 10 10.40 21.45 -3.64
N LEU A 11 9.19 21.20 -3.12
CA LEU A 11 8.03 22.08 -3.30
C LEU A 11 8.22 23.40 -2.55
N GLY A 12 8.73 23.39 -1.34
CA GLY A 12 9.05 24.60 -0.56
C GLY A 12 10.11 25.47 -1.23
N GLU A 13 11.10 24.87 -1.88
CA GLU A 13 12.14 25.53 -2.68
C GLU A 13 11.64 25.92 -4.10
N LYS A 14 10.37 25.65 -4.44
CA LYS A 14 9.75 25.88 -5.77
C LYS A 14 10.46 25.16 -6.93
N LYS A 15 11.12 24.03 -6.63
CA LYS A 15 11.79 23.17 -7.60
C LYS A 15 10.85 22.07 -8.09
N PHE A 16 9.86 22.42 -8.88
CA PHE A 16 8.81 21.50 -9.32
C PHE A 16 9.33 20.28 -10.08
N GLU A 17 10.38 20.44 -10.90
CA GLU A 17 10.99 19.30 -11.61
C GLU A 17 11.66 18.28 -10.66
N GLU A 18 12.27 18.75 -9.56
CA GLU A 18 12.84 17.85 -8.53
C GLU A 18 11.72 17.17 -7.76
N ALA A 19 10.62 17.86 -7.48
CA ALA A 19 9.44 17.30 -6.85
C ALA A 19 8.81 16.20 -7.73
N ASP A 20 8.62 16.44 -9.02
CA ASP A 20 8.13 15.45 -9.98
C ASP A 20 9.04 14.22 -10.04
N ARG A 21 10.37 14.42 -10.06
CA ARG A 21 11.35 13.32 -10.04
C ARG A 21 11.25 12.52 -8.73
N ALA A 22 11.15 13.20 -7.59
CA ALA A 22 11.03 12.53 -6.29
C ALA A 22 9.76 11.69 -6.20
N ALA A 23 8.61 12.20 -6.67
CA ALA A 23 7.34 11.48 -6.69
C ALA A 23 7.41 10.25 -7.61
N ASN A 24 7.88 10.41 -8.86
CA ASN A 24 7.99 9.32 -9.82
C ASN A 24 9.00 8.24 -9.35
N MET A 25 10.11 8.67 -8.72
CA MET A 25 11.11 7.75 -8.17
C MET A 25 10.59 7.01 -6.95
N GLY A 26 9.76 7.68 -6.12
CA GLY A 26 9.06 7.05 -5.00
C GLY A 26 8.12 5.95 -5.46
N ILE A 27 7.35 6.17 -6.53
CA ILE A 27 6.48 5.14 -7.11
C ILE A 27 7.30 3.97 -7.65
N LEU A 28 8.42 4.23 -8.32
CA LEU A 28 9.30 3.16 -8.83
C LEU A 28 9.86 2.30 -7.69
N LEU A 29 10.37 2.93 -6.62
CA LEU A 29 10.88 2.22 -5.44
C LEU A 29 9.77 1.41 -4.74
N MET A 30 8.56 1.97 -4.66
CA MET A 30 7.38 1.28 -4.14
C MET A 30 7.07 0.04 -4.97
N LEU A 31 7.08 0.13 -6.32
CA LEU A 31 6.84 -1.03 -7.20
C LEU A 31 7.90 -2.12 -7.02
N ILE A 32 9.17 -1.76 -6.87
CA ILE A 32 10.25 -2.72 -6.59
C ILE A 32 10.00 -3.41 -5.24
N SER A 33 9.65 -2.64 -4.20
CA SER A 33 9.31 -3.19 -2.89
C SER A 33 8.10 -4.12 -2.96
N TYR A 34 7.06 -3.74 -3.71
CA TYR A 34 5.89 -4.59 -3.93
C TYR A 34 6.27 -5.95 -4.54
N VAL A 35 7.11 -5.96 -5.59
CA VAL A 35 7.55 -7.22 -6.20
C VAL A 35 8.26 -8.11 -5.18
N ALA A 36 9.13 -7.56 -4.33
CA ALA A 36 9.78 -8.30 -3.27
C ALA A 36 8.78 -8.90 -2.27
N PHE A 37 7.79 -8.12 -1.82
CA PHE A 37 6.74 -8.61 -0.91
C PHE A 37 5.82 -9.64 -1.57
N ALA A 38 5.47 -9.46 -2.84
CA ALA A 38 4.66 -10.43 -3.57
C ALA A 38 5.38 -11.78 -3.72
N VAL A 39 6.67 -11.77 -4.06
CA VAL A 39 7.50 -12.97 -4.12
C VAL A 39 7.57 -13.66 -2.76
N PHE A 40 7.80 -12.89 -1.68
CA PHE A 40 7.77 -13.43 -0.33
C PHE A 40 6.37 -14.00 0.02
N GLY A 41 5.30 -13.34 -0.37
CA GLY A 41 3.92 -13.82 -0.18
C GLY A 41 3.67 -15.18 -0.83
N ILE A 42 4.23 -15.42 -2.01
CA ILE A 42 4.06 -16.68 -2.73
C ILE A 42 4.88 -17.79 -2.10
N PHE A 43 6.17 -17.55 -1.84
CA PHE A 43 7.13 -18.59 -1.46
C PHE A 43 7.44 -18.62 0.04
N GLY A 44 7.45 -17.48 0.73
CA GLY A 44 7.92 -17.34 2.11
C GLY A 44 6.82 -17.43 3.16
N SER A 45 5.56 -17.17 2.82
CA SER A 45 4.48 -17.09 3.83
C SER A 45 4.26 -18.40 4.58
N LYS A 46 4.39 -19.55 3.92
CA LYS A 46 4.24 -20.85 4.57
C LYS A 46 5.40 -21.13 5.52
N ILE A 47 6.64 -20.91 5.08
CA ILE A 47 7.85 -21.09 5.86
C ILE A 47 7.82 -20.20 7.10
N PHE A 48 7.35 -18.97 6.96
CA PHE A 48 7.19 -18.03 8.05
C PHE A 48 6.25 -18.56 9.13
N PHE A 49 5.03 -19.02 8.75
CA PHE A 49 4.08 -19.56 9.73
C PHE A 49 4.55 -20.88 10.35
N GLU A 50 5.17 -21.77 9.58
CA GLU A 50 5.75 -23.01 10.11
C GLU A 50 6.84 -22.73 11.14
N SER A 51 7.59 -21.64 11.00
CA SER A 51 8.63 -21.25 11.97
C SER A 51 8.09 -20.57 13.23
N GLN A 52 6.87 -19.99 13.18
CA GLN A 52 6.27 -19.24 14.28
C GLN A 52 5.28 -20.05 15.11
N VAL A 53 4.67 -21.07 14.52
CA VAL A 53 3.66 -21.89 15.18
C VAL A 53 4.33 -23.08 15.84
N ASP A 54 4.10 -23.27 17.16
CA ASP A 54 4.60 -24.44 17.89
C ASP A 54 3.87 -25.70 17.40
N ALA A 55 4.63 -26.65 16.89
CA ALA A 55 4.11 -27.91 16.36
C ALA A 55 3.40 -28.78 17.41
N SER A 56 3.61 -28.50 18.71
CA SER A 56 2.96 -29.22 19.81
C SER A 56 1.49 -28.84 20.03
N LEU A 57 1.03 -27.74 19.41
CA LEU A 57 -0.35 -27.29 19.55
C LEU A 57 -1.34 -28.19 18.80
N PRO A 58 -2.50 -28.53 19.41
CA PRO A 58 -3.49 -29.44 18.80
C PRO A 58 -3.96 -29.03 17.40
N ASN A 59 -3.97 -27.71 17.11
CA ASN A 59 -4.46 -27.12 15.85
C ASN A 59 -3.34 -26.42 15.06
N ALA A 60 -2.06 -26.75 15.30
CA ALA A 60 -0.91 -26.09 14.68
C ALA A 60 -1.02 -26.03 13.16
N GLN A 61 -1.37 -27.14 12.50
CA GLN A 61 -1.48 -27.20 11.04
C GLN A 61 -2.62 -26.35 10.50
N GLU A 62 -3.71 -26.23 11.23
CA GLU A 62 -4.86 -25.39 10.85
C GLU A 62 -4.50 -23.91 10.95
N ILE A 63 -3.81 -23.51 12.01
CA ILE A 63 -3.29 -22.15 12.20
C ILE A 63 -2.31 -21.79 11.08
N VAL A 64 -1.38 -22.68 10.74
CA VAL A 64 -0.43 -22.48 9.64
C VAL A 64 -1.16 -22.29 8.31
N ASN A 65 -2.17 -23.12 8.02
CA ASN A 65 -2.91 -23.03 6.76
C ASN A 65 -3.72 -21.73 6.63
N TYR A 66 -4.47 -21.35 7.67
CA TYR A 66 -5.23 -20.10 7.68
C TYR A 66 -4.33 -18.87 7.65
N GLY A 67 -3.28 -18.85 8.46
CA GLY A 67 -2.31 -17.76 8.50
C GLY A 67 -1.58 -17.60 7.17
N THR A 68 -1.15 -18.71 6.56
CA THR A 68 -0.50 -18.71 5.24
C THR A 68 -1.44 -18.14 4.17
N SER A 69 -2.71 -18.57 4.17
CA SER A 69 -3.71 -18.08 3.20
C SER A 69 -3.97 -16.59 3.36
N TYR A 70 -4.14 -16.12 4.60
CA TYR A 70 -4.33 -14.70 4.91
C TYR A 70 -3.12 -13.87 4.47
N LEU A 71 -1.92 -14.23 4.91
CA LEU A 71 -0.70 -13.49 4.60
C LEU A 71 -0.41 -13.47 3.10
N ARG A 72 -0.63 -14.58 2.41
CA ARG A 72 -0.46 -14.68 0.95
C ARG A 72 -1.39 -13.73 0.21
N ILE A 73 -2.68 -13.70 0.56
CA ILE A 73 -3.64 -12.78 -0.04
C ILE A 73 -3.20 -11.32 0.21
N CYS A 74 -2.91 -10.97 1.47
CA CYS A 74 -2.50 -9.61 1.81
C CYS A 74 -1.22 -9.17 1.10
N LEU A 75 -0.20 -10.04 0.99
CA LEU A 75 1.07 -9.68 0.35
C LEU A 75 0.98 -9.62 -1.17
N ILE A 76 0.26 -10.53 -1.81
CA ILE A 76 0.08 -10.51 -3.27
C ILE A 76 -0.73 -9.28 -3.69
N PHE A 77 -1.75 -8.92 -2.90
CA PHE A 77 -2.60 -7.76 -3.18
C PHE A 77 -2.13 -6.48 -2.47
N SER A 78 -0.94 -6.47 -1.85
CA SER A 78 -0.38 -5.31 -1.16
C SER A 78 -0.10 -4.10 -2.08
N LEU A 79 -0.12 -4.27 -3.40
CA LEU A 79 0.01 -3.17 -4.37
C LEU A 79 -0.98 -2.04 -4.08
N GLY A 80 -2.21 -2.39 -3.71
CA GLY A 80 -3.27 -1.42 -3.39
C GLY A 80 -2.85 -0.49 -2.27
N ILE A 81 -2.47 -1.05 -1.12
CA ILE A 81 -2.06 -0.25 0.05
C ILE A 81 -0.76 0.52 -0.19
N MET A 82 0.22 -0.09 -0.88
CA MET A 82 1.50 0.57 -1.15
C MET A 82 1.33 1.76 -2.07
N LEU A 83 0.52 1.62 -3.13
CA LEU A 83 0.22 2.70 -4.06
C LEU A 83 -0.63 3.78 -3.39
N GLU A 84 -1.65 3.39 -2.62
CA GLU A 84 -2.45 4.31 -1.81
C GLU A 84 -1.56 5.15 -0.91
N MET A 85 -0.73 4.51 -0.07
CA MET A 85 0.19 5.21 0.84
C MET A 85 1.13 6.17 0.10
N MET A 86 1.65 5.77 -1.05
CA MET A 86 2.53 6.63 -1.83
C MET A 86 1.81 7.86 -2.37
N LEU A 87 0.62 7.67 -2.93
CA LEU A 87 -0.22 8.74 -3.46
C LEU A 87 -0.70 9.70 -2.36
N GLU A 88 -1.01 9.16 -1.18
CA GLU A 88 -1.33 9.97 -0.01
C GLU A 88 -0.14 10.82 0.46
N ARG A 89 1.08 10.29 0.46
CA ARG A 89 2.28 11.07 0.78
C ARG A 89 2.49 12.22 -0.21
N ILE A 90 2.16 12.03 -1.47
CA ILE A 90 2.21 13.09 -2.48
C ILE A 90 1.15 14.16 -2.17
N LEU A 91 -0.10 13.77 -1.87
CA LEU A 91 -1.15 14.70 -1.47
C LEU A 91 -0.82 15.48 -0.20
N GLN A 92 -0.22 14.82 0.80
CA GLN A 92 0.21 15.45 2.05
C GLN A 92 1.34 16.46 1.81
N ALA A 93 2.34 16.09 0.99
CA ALA A 93 3.45 16.97 0.66
C ALA A 93 3.02 18.25 -0.08
N THR A 94 1.94 18.17 -0.86
CA THR A 94 1.33 19.32 -1.56
C THR A 94 0.31 20.09 -0.71
N GLY A 95 0.21 19.77 0.60
CA GLY A 95 -0.73 20.45 1.52
C GLY A 95 -2.19 19.99 1.40
N LYS A 96 -2.48 18.98 0.59
CA LYS A 96 -3.85 18.50 0.31
C LYS A 96 -4.28 17.37 1.25
N THR A 97 -3.94 17.48 2.54
CA THR A 97 -4.16 16.47 3.58
C THR A 97 -5.65 16.12 3.79
N PHE A 98 -6.55 17.05 3.52
CA PHE A 98 -8.00 16.79 3.61
C PHE A 98 -8.45 15.63 2.70
N PHE A 99 -7.91 15.55 1.49
CA PHE A 99 -8.22 14.45 0.57
C PHE A 99 -7.66 13.12 1.04
N THR A 100 -6.51 13.12 1.70
CA THR A 100 -5.96 11.92 2.35
C THR A 100 -6.88 11.38 3.45
N MET A 101 -7.46 12.28 4.25
CA MET A 101 -8.43 11.89 5.29
C MET A 101 -9.68 11.25 4.66
N ILE A 102 -10.14 11.74 3.51
CA ILE A 102 -11.29 11.15 2.81
C ILE A 102 -10.94 9.74 2.28
N THR A 103 -9.77 9.56 1.64
CA THR A 103 -9.36 8.24 1.11
C THR A 103 -9.28 7.20 2.20
N GLN A 104 -8.61 7.51 3.30
CA GLN A 104 -8.49 6.61 4.46
C GLN A 104 -9.87 6.34 5.11
N GLY A 105 -10.68 7.37 5.29
CA GLY A 105 -12.02 7.24 5.88
C GLY A 105 -12.92 6.33 5.05
N VAL A 106 -12.95 6.50 3.73
CA VAL A 106 -13.73 5.65 2.83
C VAL A 106 -13.21 4.21 2.84
N GLY A 107 -11.89 3.99 2.76
CA GLY A 107 -11.30 2.67 2.85
C GLY A 107 -11.67 1.94 4.14
N ALA A 108 -11.60 2.63 5.28
CA ALA A 108 -11.99 2.08 6.58
C ALA A 108 -13.48 1.73 6.66
N VAL A 109 -14.37 2.60 6.17
CA VAL A 109 -15.82 2.34 6.16
C VAL A 109 -16.15 1.14 5.30
N VAL A 110 -15.56 1.04 4.11
CA VAL A 110 -15.74 -0.12 3.22
C VAL A 110 -15.28 -1.41 3.90
N ASN A 111 -14.13 -1.39 4.56
CA ASN A 111 -13.60 -2.55 5.29
C ASN A 111 -14.55 -2.97 6.42
N ILE A 112 -15.01 -2.03 7.27
CA ILE A 112 -15.97 -2.29 8.37
C ILE A 112 -17.27 -2.92 7.86
N ILE A 113 -17.76 -2.52 6.68
CA ILE A 113 -18.98 -3.07 6.09
C ILE A 113 -18.73 -4.46 5.50
N LEU A 114 -17.63 -4.64 4.77
CA LEU A 114 -17.33 -5.89 4.08
C LEU A 114 -16.84 -7.01 5.00
N ASP A 115 -16.16 -6.69 6.09
CA ASP A 115 -15.67 -7.69 7.04
C ASP A 115 -16.78 -8.65 7.51
N PRO A 116 -17.88 -8.20 8.11
CA PRO A 116 -18.93 -9.12 8.56
C PRO A 116 -19.61 -9.84 7.39
N ILE A 117 -19.73 -9.21 6.23
CA ILE A 117 -20.36 -9.81 5.05
C ILE A 117 -19.53 -11.01 4.56
N LEU A 118 -18.22 -10.84 4.42
CA LEU A 118 -17.34 -11.87 3.85
C LEU A 118 -16.87 -12.90 4.89
N ILE A 119 -16.73 -12.51 6.16
CA ILE A 119 -16.34 -13.43 7.23
C ILE A 119 -17.49 -14.42 7.54
N PHE A 120 -18.70 -13.88 7.73
CA PHE A 120 -19.85 -14.69 8.16
C PHE A 120 -20.74 -15.16 7.01
N GLY A 121 -20.54 -14.64 5.80
CA GLY A 121 -21.36 -14.99 4.64
C GLY A 121 -22.74 -14.33 4.69
N LEU A 122 -22.82 -13.06 5.11
CA LEU A 122 -24.07 -12.32 5.14
C LEU A 122 -24.50 -11.87 3.74
N CYS A 123 -25.77 -11.50 3.57
CA CYS A 123 -26.32 -10.99 2.30
C CYS A 123 -26.13 -11.92 1.08
N GLY A 124 -26.02 -13.25 1.29
CA GLY A 124 -25.81 -14.22 0.22
C GLY A 124 -24.37 -14.38 -0.25
N ALA A 125 -23.41 -13.72 0.40
CA ALA A 125 -21.98 -13.89 0.13
C ALA A 125 -21.50 -15.27 0.65
N PRO A 126 -20.45 -15.86 0.04
CA PRO A 126 -19.83 -17.06 0.56
C PRO A 126 -19.15 -16.79 1.90
N ARG A 127 -19.30 -17.72 2.84
CA ARG A 127 -18.60 -17.65 4.13
C ARG A 127 -17.13 -17.98 3.94
N LEU A 128 -16.27 -16.98 3.93
CA LEU A 128 -14.83 -17.13 3.66
C LEU A 128 -13.97 -17.15 4.94
N GLY A 129 -14.56 -16.83 6.11
CA GLY A 129 -13.81 -16.78 7.36
C GLY A 129 -12.63 -15.81 7.30
N ILE A 130 -11.44 -16.26 7.69
CA ILE A 130 -10.20 -15.46 7.72
C ILE A 130 -9.81 -14.94 6.32
N ALA A 131 -10.03 -15.74 5.27
CA ALA A 131 -9.79 -15.29 3.90
C ALA A 131 -10.76 -14.15 3.49
N GLY A 132 -11.97 -14.14 4.07
CA GLY A 132 -12.96 -13.07 3.90
C GLY A 132 -12.48 -11.74 4.49
N ALA A 133 -11.87 -11.76 5.67
CA ALA A 133 -11.24 -10.56 6.25
C ALA A 133 -10.11 -10.01 5.37
N ALA A 134 -9.26 -10.90 4.85
CA ALA A 134 -8.21 -10.49 3.90
C ALA A 134 -8.80 -9.87 2.63
N ALA A 135 -9.84 -10.48 2.06
CA ALA A 135 -10.52 -9.98 0.87
C ALA A 135 -11.19 -8.61 1.12
N ALA A 136 -11.87 -8.43 2.25
CA ALA A 136 -12.47 -7.14 2.64
C ALA A 136 -11.40 -6.03 2.75
N THR A 137 -10.28 -6.33 3.38
CA THR A 137 -9.14 -5.43 3.48
C THR A 137 -8.62 -5.03 2.10
N VAL A 138 -8.39 -6.00 1.20
CA VAL A 138 -7.91 -5.74 -0.16
C VAL A 138 -8.90 -4.87 -0.94
N VAL A 139 -10.21 -5.15 -0.85
CA VAL A 139 -11.23 -4.34 -1.53
C VAL A 139 -11.25 -2.91 -1.00
N GLY A 140 -11.20 -2.72 0.33
CA GLY A 140 -11.10 -1.40 0.96
C GLY A 140 -9.90 -0.61 0.44
N GLN A 141 -8.72 -1.25 0.36
CA GLN A 141 -7.49 -0.65 -0.16
C GLN A 141 -7.57 -0.30 -1.65
N ILE A 142 -8.19 -1.13 -2.48
CA ILE A 142 -8.36 -0.83 -3.91
C ILE A 142 -9.25 0.39 -4.11
N ILE A 143 -10.34 0.51 -3.31
CA ILE A 143 -11.23 1.66 -3.37
C ILE A 143 -10.50 2.92 -2.91
N ALA A 144 -9.81 2.88 -1.77
CA ALA A 144 -9.03 4.00 -1.25
C ALA A 144 -7.91 4.42 -2.22
N MET A 145 -7.18 3.45 -2.81
CA MET A 145 -6.19 3.69 -3.86
C MET A 145 -6.81 4.39 -5.07
N SER A 146 -7.98 3.93 -5.53
CA SER A 146 -8.66 4.53 -6.67
C SER A 146 -9.05 5.98 -6.41
N LEU A 147 -9.52 6.29 -5.20
CA LEU A 147 -9.79 7.66 -4.76
C LEU A 147 -8.51 8.50 -4.65
N ALA A 148 -7.41 7.93 -4.13
CA ALA A 148 -6.13 8.61 -4.06
C ALA A 148 -5.59 8.96 -5.46
N VAL A 149 -5.71 8.05 -6.43
CA VAL A 149 -5.39 8.31 -7.85
C VAL A 149 -6.26 9.44 -8.39
N PHE A 150 -7.56 9.37 -8.18
CA PHE A 150 -8.51 10.38 -8.64
C PHE A 150 -8.18 11.76 -8.08
N PHE A 151 -7.91 11.89 -6.78
CA PHE A 151 -7.55 13.16 -6.16
C PHE A 151 -6.19 13.67 -6.62
N ASN A 152 -5.20 12.80 -6.82
CA ASN A 152 -3.90 13.21 -7.36
C ASN A 152 -4.02 13.74 -8.80
N ILE A 153 -4.87 13.14 -9.64
CA ILE A 153 -5.05 13.61 -11.02
C ILE A 153 -5.89 14.88 -11.09
N THR A 154 -6.96 14.99 -10.27
CA THR A 154 -7.96 16.08 -10.42
C THR A 154 -7.67 17.28 -9.53
N LYS A 155 -7.06 17.08 -8.36
CA LYS A 155 -6.86 18.12 -7.33
C LYS A 155 -5.41 18.50 -7.12
N ASN A 156 -4.46 17.63 -7.54
CA ASN A 156 -3.05 17.89 -7.36
C ASN A 156 -2.39 18.35 -8.65
N THR A 157 -2.34 19.67 -8.84
CA THR A 157 -1.71 20.31 -10.00
C THR A 157 -0.23 20.59 -9.79
N ASP A 158 0.26 20.43 -8.56
CA ASP A 158 1.62 20.83 -8.15
C ASP A 158 2.67 19.77 -8.48
N VAL A 159 2.23 18.52 -8.71
CA VAL A 159 3.09 17.39 -9.05
C VAL A 159 2.50 16.61 -10.22
N SER A 160 3.27 16.43 -11.28
CA SER A 160 2.85 15.66 -12.45
C SER A 160 3.36 14.22 -12.37
N LEU A 161 2.42 13.28 -12.19
CA LEU A 161 2.71 11.84 -12.22
C LEU A 161 2.77 11.39 -13.69
N ASN A 162 3.96 11.22 -14.23
CA ASN A 162 4.16 10.78 -15.60
C ASN A 162 4.94 9.48 -15.66
N PHE A 163 4.22 8.38 -15.75
CA PHE A 163 4.78 7.01 -15.81
C PHE A 163 5.77 6.80 -16.99
N ARG A 164 5.66 7.59 -18.07
CA ARG A 164 6.58 7.51 -19.20
C ARG A 164 7.95 8.14 -18.93
N LYS A 165 8.07 9.01 -17.93
CA LYS A 165 9.32 9.68 -17.53
C LYS A 165 10.02 8.99 -16.35
N MET A 166 9.57 7.83 -15.91
CA MET A 166 10.19 7.03 -14.83
C MET A 166 11.52 6.43 -15.29
N LYS A 167 12.53 7.28 -15.45
CA LYS A 167 13.92 6.80 -15.63
C LYS A 167 14.58 6.74 -14.26
N PRO A 168 15.22 5.62 -13.87
CA PRO A 168 15.93 5.52 -12.61
C PRO A 168 17.02 6.59 -12.54
N HIS A 169 16.90 7.51 -11.57
CA HIS A 169 17.85 8.58 -11.34
C HIS A 169 18.58 8.34 -10.02
N GLY A 170 19.79 7.82 -10.08
CA GLY A 170 20.56 7.38 -8.92
C GLY A 170 20.76 8.46 -7.85
N ALA A 171 20.96 9.73 -8.25
CA ALA A 171 21.09 10.84 -7.31
C ALA A 171 19.82 11.07 -6.50
N THR A 172 18.63 10.98 -7.11
CA THR A 172 17.35 11.15 -6.42
C THR A 172 17.09 9.97 -5.47
N ILE A 173 17.40 8.74 -5.90
CA ILE A 173 17.30 7.54 -5.06
C ILE A 173 18.22 7.68 -3.84
N GLY A 174 19.47 8.09 -4.03
CA GLY A 174 20.42 8.34 -2.94
C GLY A 174 19.91 9.39 -1.94
N SER A 175 19.30 10.47 -2.44
CA SER A 175 18.70 11.51 -1.60
C SER A 175 17.49 11.00 -0.80
N ILE A 176 16.62 10.18 -1.41
CA ILE A 176 15.47 9.56 -0.73
C ILE A 176 15.95 8.69 0.43
N TYR A 177 16.96 7.84 0.21
CA TYR A 177 17.49 6.97 1.26
C TYR A 177 18.24 7.77 2.33
N ARG A 178 19.03 8.77 1.96
CA ARG A 178 19.77 9.61 2.92
C ARG A 178 18.85 10.38 3.87
N VAL A 179 17.68 10.79 3.41
CA VAL A 179 16.68 11.49 4.22
C VAL A 179 15.74 10.51 4.93
N GLY A 180 15.56 9.31 4.38
CA GLY A 180 14.63 8.32 4.90
C GLY A 180 15.21 7.38 5.95
N ILE A 181 16.53 7.21 5.98
CA ILE A 181 17.24 6.41 6.98
C ILE A 181 17.92 7.40 7.93
N PRO A 182 17.45 7.53 9.17
CA PRO A 182 18.03 8.41 10.18
C PRO A 182 19.38 7.90 10.68
#